data_685d1455b5bbf37e3a4d89fa8def3edc
#
_entry.id   685d1455b5bbf37e3a4d89fa8def3edc
#
_cell.length_a   1.000
_cell.length_b   1.000
_cell.length_c   1.000
_cell.angle_alpha   90.00
_cell.angle_beta   90.00
_cell.angle_gamma   90.00
#
_symmetry.space_group_name_H-M   'P 1'
#
loop_
_entity.id
_entity.type
_entity.pdbx_description
1 polymer ?
#
loop_
_entity_poly.entity_id
_entity_poly.type
_entity_poly.pdbx_seq_one_letter_code
_entity_poly.pdbx_strand_id
1 'polypeptide(L)'
;MQFPVEIWLRGDNHATTETIAPVARDARVWTDADVVAVLEGMLRALERAKNPDAAADRSVALRGFSWIVSPFESGGVVIALELTLGAVVAGPFDVPESLLTAAIARVIDAQRATTGSIH
;
A
#
# COMPACT_ATOMS: atom_id res chain seq x y z
N MET A 1 8.98 7.55 8.58
CA MET A 1 9.05 8.03 7.19
C MET A 1 7.68 8.46 6.72
N GLN A 2 7.56 9.70 6.27
CA GLN A 2 6.33 10.21 5.65
C GLN A 2 6.40 10.08 4.15
N PHE A 3 5.28 9.79 3.52
CA PHE A 3 5.21 9.77 2.06
C PHE A 3 3.79 10.05 1.58
N PRO A 4 3.64 10.60 0.37
CA PRO A 4 2.31 10.86 -0.17
C PRO A 4 1.68 9.60 -0.73
N VAL A 5 0.37 9.52 -0.63
CA VAL A 5 -0.44 8.55 -1.34
C VAL A 5 -1.46 9.29 -2.17
N GLU A 6 -1.62 8.86 -3.41
CA GLU A 6 -2.60 9.41 -4.33
C GLU A 6 -3.76 8.41 -4.42
N ILE A 7 -4.97 8.89 -4.20
CA ILE A 7 -6.15 8.05 -4.05
C ILE A 7 -7.13 8.35 -5.18
N TRP A 8 -7.51 7.31 -5.90
CA TRP A 8 -8.48 7.37 -7.00
C TRP A 8 -9.67 6.52 -6.63
N LEU A 9 -10.80 7.13 -6.26
CA LEU A 9 -12.02 6.40 -5.98
C LEU A 9 -12.75 6.11 -7.30
N ARG A 10 -13.33 4.92 -7.40
CA ARG A 10 -14.09 4.55 -8.58
C ARG A 10 -15.29 5.50 -8.75
N GLY A 11 -15.42 6.06 -9.95
CA GLY A 11 -16.46 7.02 -10.27
C GLY A 11 -16.07 8.47 -10.11
N ASP A 12 -14.97 8.76 -9.44
CA ASP A 12 -14.45 10.13 -9.32
C ASP A 12 -13.55 10.45 -10.50
N ASN A 13 -13.53 11.73 -10.89
CA ASN A 13 -12.70 12.19 -12.02
C ASN A 13 -11.43 12.88 -11.59
N HIS A 14 -11.09 12.85 -10.31
CA HIS A 14 -9.85 13.46 -9.81
C HIS A 14 -9.32 12.64 -8.63
N ALA A 15 -8.01 12.75 -8.43
CA ALA A 15 -7.34 12.08 -7.32
C ALA A 15 -7.31 12.98 -6.09
N THR A 16 -7.26 12.35 -4.93
CA THR A 16 -7.00 13.02 -3.65
C THR A 16 -5.63 12.60 -3.17
N THR A 17 -4.87 13.52 -2.59
CA THR A 17 -3.54 13.21 -2.05
C THR A 17 -3.58 13.31 -0.53
N GLU A 18 -3.00 12.34 0.14
CA GLU A 18 -2.86 12.30 1.59
C GLU A 18 -1.42 11.91 1.93
N THR A 19 -0.87 12.47 2.99
CA THR A 19 0.45 12.05 3.50
C THR A 19 0.23 11.09 4.65
N ILE A 20 0.89 9.93 4.60
CA ILE A 20 0.82 8.94 5.67
C ILE A 20 2.22 8.63 6.19
N ALA A 21 2.29 8.11 7.41
CA ALA A 21 3.56 7.76 8.07
C ALA A 21 3.39 6.46 8.84
N PRO A 22 3.11 5.34 8.15
CA PRO A 22 2.82 4.07 8.81
C PRO A 22 4.04 3.42 9.47
N VAL A 23 5.26 3.81 9.06
CA VAL A 23 6.50 3.25 9.58
C VAL A 23 7.51 4.38 9.80
N ALA A 24 8.44 4.16 10.72
CA ALA A 24 9.49 5.14 11.04
C ALA A 24 10.71 5.00 10.14
N ARG A 25 11.00 3.79 9.63
CA ARG A 25 12.22 3.52 8.87
C ARG A 25 12.13 3.98 7.43
N ASP A 26 13.30 4.32 6.88
CA ASP A 26 13.46 4.58 5.47
C ASP A 26 13.18 3.31 4.65
N ALA A 27 12.64 3.47 3.43
CA ALA A 27 12.24 2.37 2.57
C ALA A 27 13.39 1.39 2.28
N ARG A 28 14.62 1.87 2.26
CA ARG A 28 15.80 1.04 1.99
C ARG A 28 16.07 0.00 3.06
N VAL A 29 15.51 0.17 4.26
CA VAL A 29 15.73 -0.73 5.40
C VAL A 29 14.43 -1.29 5.96
N TRP A 30 13.35 -1.27 5.21
CA TRP A 30 12.09 -1.83 5.64
C TRP A 30 12.20 -3.33 5.89
N THR A 31 11.65 -3.77 7.01
CA THR A 31 11.44 -5.18 7.31
C THR A 31 10.12 -5.64 6.66
N ASP A 32 9.85 -6.94 6.70
CA ASP A 32 8.57 -7.46 6.21
C ASP A 32 7.41 -6.85 7.00
N ALA A 33 7.58 -6.66 8.33
CA ALA A 33 6.56 -6.01 9.15
C ALA A 33 6.32 -4.57 8.72
N ASP A 34 7.37 -3.84 8.33
CA ASP A 34 7.26 -2.48 7.81
C ASP A 34 6.47 -2.48 6.49
N VAL A 35 6.74 -3.43 5.60
CA VAL A 35 6.03 -3.55 4.33
C VAL A 35 4.55 -3.81 4.58
N VAL A 36 4.21 -4.70 5.51
CA VAL A 36 2.81 -4.95 5.90
C VAL A 36 2.16 -3.65 6.37
N ALA A 37 2.83 -2.89 7.23
CA ALA A 37 2.30 -1.63 7.75
C ALA A 37 2.07 -0.60 6.64
N VAL A 38 2.98 -0.55 5.66
CA VAL A 38 2.83 0.35 4.50
C VAL A 38 1.60 -0.02 3.68
N LEU A 39 1.44 -1.30 3.35
CA LEU A 39 0.29 -1.76 2.57
C LEU A 39 -1.02 -1.50 3.31
N GLU A 40 -1.07 -1.82 4.60
CA GLU A 40 -2.24 -1.54 5.43
C GLU A 40 -2.54 -0.05 5.50
N GLY A 41 -1.51 0.78 5.64
CA GLY A 41 -1.66 2.23 5.65
C GLY A 41 -2.25 2.77 4.36
N MET A 42 -1.83 2.22 3.23
CA MET A 42 -2.38 2.58 1.91
C MET A 42 -3.86 2.20 1.81
N LEU A 43 -4.20 0.99 2.23
CA LEU A 43 -5.60 0.52 2.19
C LEU A 43 -6.50 1.34 3.11
N ARG A 44 -5.99 1.70 4.30
CA ARG A 44 -6.74 2.56 5.22
C ARG A 44 -6.97 3.96 4.65
N ALA A 45 -5.97 4.50 3.94
CA ALA A 45 -6.10 5.81 3.29
C ALA A 45 -7.20 5.78 2.23
N LEU A 46 -7.25 4.70 1.43
CA LEU A 46 -8.30 4.52 0.43
C LEU A 46 -9.67 4.43 1.10
N GLU A 47 -9.78 3.67 2.18
CA GLU A 47 -11.03 3.52 2.92
C GLU A 47 -11.49 4.85 3.53
N ARG A 48 -10.56 5.63 4.11
CA ARG A 48 -10.89 6.95 4.66
C ARG A 48 -11.42 7.91 3.59
N ALA A 49 -10.84 7.85 2.40
CA ALA A 49 -11.27 8.70 1.29
C ALA A 49 -12.71 8.37 0.88
N LYS A 50 -13.07 7.08 0.90
CA LYS A 50 -14.41 6.63 0.57
C LYS A 50 -15.39 6.87 1.70
N ASN A 51 -14.96 6.66 2.94
CA ASN A 51 -15.80 6.74 4.11
C ASN A 51 -15.07 7.47 5.25
N PRO A 52 -15.07 8.81 5.27
CA PRO A 52 -14.33 9.58 6.27
C PRO A 52 -14.75 9.30 7.72
N ASP A 53 -15.95 8.75 7.92
CA ASP A 53 -16.46 8.44 9.26
C ASP A 53 -16.04 7.08 9.76
N ALA A 54 -15.31 6.29 8.95
CA ALA A 54 -14.85 4.98 9.38
C ALA A 54 -13.83 5.10 10.51
N ALA A 55 -13.84 4.12 11.42
CA ALA A 55 -12.91 4.10 12.54
C ALA A 55 -11.46 4.01 12.04
N ALA A 56 -10.57 4.84 12.59
CA ALA A 56 -9.19 4.93 12.15
C ALA A 56 -8.39 3.66 12.45
N ASP A 57 -8.79 2.91 13.45
CA ASP A 57 -8.11 1.69 13.90
C ASP A 57 -8.70 0.40 13.31
N ARG A 58 -9.61 0.54 12.36
CA ARG A 58 -10.24 -0.60 11.71
C ARG A 58 -9.19 -1.45 11.02
N SER A 59 -9.22 -2.76 11.25
CA SER A 59 -8.27 -3.66 10.61
C SER A 59 -8.59 -3.84 9.13
N VAL A 60 -7.54 -4.04 8.34
CA VAL A 60 -7.66 -4.29 6.90
C VAL A 60 -6.95 -5.60 6.56
N ALA A 61 -7.51 -6.33 5.62
CA ALA A 61 -6.92 -7.59 5.16
C ALA A 61 -6.02 -7.33 3.95
N LEU A 62 -4.88 -8.01 3.90
CA LEU A 62 -3.97 -7.90 2.76
C LEU A 62 -4.37 -8.90 1.68
N ARG A 63 -5.58 -8.73 1.18
CA ARG A 63 -6.14 -9.57 0.11
C ARG A 63 -7.24 -8.81 -0.62
N GLY A 64 -7.66 -9.32 -1.76
CA GLY A 64 -8.72 -8.71 -2.54
C GLY A 64 -8.29 -7.51 -3.34
N PHE A 65 -7.00 -7.41 -3.64
CA PHE A 65 -6.46 -6.32 -4.44
C PHE A 65 -5.38 -6.84 -5.39
N SER A 66 -5.17 -6.10 -6.47
CA SER A 66 -4.02 -6.27 -7.35
C SER A 66 -2.95 -5.28 -6.94
N TRP A 67 -1.69 -5.63 -7.17
CA TRP A 67 -0.59 -4.74 -6.82
C TRP A 67 0.50 -4.76 -7.87
N ILE A 68 1.22 -3.66 -7.97
CA ILE A 68 2.39 -3.55 -8.84
C ILE A 68 3.37 -2.55 -8.25
N VAL A 69 4.66 -2.77 -8.49
CA VAL A 69 5.72 -1.83 -8.22
C VAL A 69 6.23 -1.35 -9.57
N SER A 70 6.21 -0.04 -9.78
CA SER A 70 6.59 0.55 -11.07
C SER A 70 7.62 1.63 -10.90
N PRO A 71 8.57 1.77 -11.84
CA PRO A 71 9.49 2.92 -11.81
C PRO A 71 8.72 4.22 -11.99
N PHE A 72 9.20 5.26 -11.31
CA PHE A 72 8.63 6.61 -11.42
C PHE A 72 9.54 7.43 -12.32
N GLU A 73 8.98 8.26 -13.19
CA GLU A 73 9.76 8.97 -14.20
C GLU A 73 10.78 9.94 -13.61
N SER A 74 10.54 10.47 -12.42
CA SER A 74 11.48 11.37 -11.72
C SER A 74 12.52 10.62 -10.90
N GLY A 75 12.49 9.28 -10.91
CA GLY A 75 13.37 8.44 -10.11
C GLY A 75 12.63 7.76 -8.98
N GLY A 76 13.17 6.63 -8.51
CA GLY A 76 12.53 5.81 -7.50
C GLY A 76 11.42 4.95 -8.07
N VAL A 77 10.63 4.34 -7.18
CA VAL A 77 9.55 3.44 -7.55
C VAL A 77 8.29 3.78 -6.75
N VAL A 78 7.14 3.46 -7.31
CA VAL A 78 5.84 3.61 -6.63
C VAL A 78 5.19 2.25 -6.45
N ILE A 79 4.38 2.13 -5.38
CA ILE A 79 3.54 0.98 -5.15
C ILE A 79 2.12 1.38 -5.52
N ALA A 80 1.48 0.59 -6.37
CA ALA A 80 0.08 0.81 -6.73
C ALA A 80 -0.76 -0.39 -6.31
N LEU A 81 -1.87 -0.12 -5.63
CA LEU A 81 -2.86 -1.12 -5.24
C LEU A 81 -4.18 -0.78 -5.91
N GLU A 82 -4.85 -1.80 -6.45
CA GLU A 82 -6.14 -1.62 -7.11
C GLU A 82 -7.16 -2.59 -6.55
N LEU A 83 -8.31 -2.03 -6.19
CA LEU A 83 -9.45 -2.76 -5.63
C LEU A 83 -10.72 -2.36 -6.38
N THR A 84 -11.83 -3.04 -6.05
CA THR A 84 -13.14 -2.64 -6.55
C THR A 84 -13.48 -1.20 -6.17
N LEU A 85 -13.05 -0.76 -4.99
CA LEU A 85 -13.30 0.57 -4.44
C LEU A 85 -12.57 1.68 -5.22
N GLY A 86 -11.40 1.37 -5.74
CA GLY A 86 -10.55 2.33 -6.44
C GLY A 86 -9.10 1.91 -6.41
N ALA A 87 -8.20 2.87 -6.51
CA ALA A 87 -6.76 2.63 -6.53
C ALA A 87 -6.05 3.59 -5.59
N VAL A 88 -4.92 3.16 -5.07
CA VAL A 88 -4.05 3.99 -4.24
C VAL A 88 -2.61 3.78 -4.67
N VAL A 89 -1.86 4.87 -4.82
CA VAL A 89 -0.47 4.85 -5.29
C VAL A 89 0.39 5.57 -4.26
N ALA A 90 1.44 4.91 -3.78
CA ALA A 90 2.34 5.45 -2.77
C ALA A 90 3.76 5.63 -3.33
N GLY A 91 4.43 6.68 -2.89
CA GLY A 91 5.82 6.95 -3.25
C GLY A 91 5.99 8.29 -3.91
N PRO A 92 7.13 8.51 -4.61
CA PRO A 92 8.14 7.50 -4.95
C PRO A 92 9.08 7.16 -3.78
N PHE A 93 9.59 5.92 -3.81
CA PHE A 93 10.56 5.43 -2.82
C PHE A 93 11.91 5.21 -3.51
N ASP A 94 12.99 5.57 -2.84
CA ASP A 94 14.34 5.42 -3.39
C ASP A 94 14.90 4.03 -3.07
N VAL A 95 14.36 3.02 -3.75
CA VAL A 95 14.79 1.62 -3.62
C VAL A 95 14.74 0.96 -5.00
N PRO A 96 15.50 -0.13 -5.21
CA PRO A 96 15.37 -0.91 -6.45
C PRO A 96 13.98 -1.54 -6.55
N GLU A 97 13.42 -1.52 -7.75
CA GLU A 97 12.10 -2.10 -8.03
C GLU A 97 12.06 -3.59 -7.64
N SER A 98 13.10 -4.34 -7.98
CA SER A 98 13.14 -5.78 -7.70
C SER A 98 13.13 -6.08 -6.20
N LEU A 99 13.78 -5.25 -5.40
CA LEU A 99 13.83 -5.41 -3.95
C LEU A 99 12.44 -5.24 -3.34
N LEU A 100 11.74 -4.18 -3.72
CA LEU A 100 10.42 -3.88 -3.18
C LEU A 100 9.38 -4.88 -3.68
N THR A 101 9.45 -5.25 -4.95
CA THR A 101 8.57 -6.28 -5.53
C THR A 101 8.73 -7.60 -4.77
N ALA A 102 9.96 -8.03 -4.51
CA ALA A 102 10.21 -9.27 -3.77
C ALA A 102 9.67 -9.20 -2.34
N ALA A 103 9.83 -8.06 -1.68
CA ALA A 103 9.34 -7.87 -0.31
C ALA A 103 7.81 -7.95 -0.24
N ILE A 104 7.12 -7.30 -1.17
CA ILE A 104 5.66 -7.32 -1.21
C ILE A 104 5.16 -8.73 -1.53
N ALA A 105 5.76 -9.39 -2.51
CA ALA A 105 5.40 -10.77 -2.86
C ALA A 105 5.54 -11.68 -1.65
N ARG A 106 6.61 -11.52 -0.87
CA ARG A 106 6.89 -12.32 0.31
C ARG A 106 5.81 -12.15 1.39
N VAL A 107 5.40 -10.90 1.68
CA VAL A 107 4.38 -10.65 2.70
C VAL A 107 2.99 -11.08 2.23
N ILE A 108 2.67 -10.92 0.95
CA ILE A 108 1.38 -11.37 0.41
C ILE A 108 1.31 -12.90 0.44
N ASP A 109 2.39 -13.59 0.08
CA ASP A 109 2.45 -15.05 0.14
C ASP A 109 2.34 -15.56 1.58
N ALA A 110 2.93 -14.88 2.55
CA ALA A 110 2.83 -15.23 3.96
C ALA A 110 1.40 -15.11 4.45
N GLN A 111 0.67 -14.06 4.06
CA GLN A 111 -0.75 -13.89 4.39
C GLN A 111 -1.60 -15.01 3.79
N ARG A 112 -1.32 -15.36 2.54
CA ARG A 112 -2.04 -16.41 1.83
C ARG A 112 -1.79 -17.78 2.47
N ALA A 113 -0.54 -18.06 2.84
CA ALA A 113 -0.16 -19.30 3.50
C ALA A 113 -0.84 -19.45 4.87
N THR A 114 -0.90 -18.36 5.65
CA THR A 114 -1.57 -18.34 6.95
C THR A 114 -3.07 -18.64 6.78
N THR A 115 -3.72 -18.03 5.78
CA THR A 115 -5.13 -18.27 5.48
C THR A 115 -5.34 -19.73 5.04
N GLY A 116 -4.44 -20.25 4.19
CA GLY A 116 -4.53 -21.60 3.66
C GLY A 116 -4.31 -22.70 4.69
N SER A 117 -3.66 -22.41 5.80
CA SER A 117 -3.36 -23.41 6.83
C SER A 117 -4.49 -23.61 7.83
N ILE A 118 -5.57 -22.87 7.71
CA ILE A 118 -6.70 -22.92 8.64
C ILE A 118 -7.85 -23.67 8.00
N HIS A 119 -7.76 -24.94 7.92
CA HIS A 119 -8.91 -25.72 7.42
C HIS A 119 -9.35 -26.75 8.38
#